data_8dca2534cbce0ef5041a258c3c254a7f
#
_entry.id   8dca2534cbce0ef5041a258c3c254a7f
#
_cell.length_a   1.000
_cell.length_b   1.000
_cell.length_c   1.000
_cell.angle_alpha   90.00
_cell.angle_beta   90.00
_cell.angle_gamma   90.00
#
_symmetry.space_group_name_H-M   'P 1'
#
loop_
_entity.id
_entity.type
_entity.pdbx_description
1 polymer ?
#
loop_
_entity_poly.entity_id
_entity_poly.type
_entity_poly.pdbx_seq_one_letter_code
_entity_poly.pdbx_strand_id
1 'polypeptide(L)'
;LVIADSGQAGQTKRAVAQVAQLAQDRPDQVMKTMAAIGECTIQAQQAIRQGDLVALGRLMTYNHYYLNQLKVSTPELDSIVKSAWLAGALGAKLTGGGLGGCVIALASQAQQAEAISQAMRQAGAGRTWTMAI
;
A
#
# COMPACT_ATOMS: atom_id res chain seq x y z
N LEU A 1 1.17 10.61 8.01
CA LEU A 1 0.63 9.75 6.96
C LEU A 1 0.21 10.59 5.77
N VAL A 2 0.60 10.19 4.57
CA VAL A 2 0.13 10.78 3.32
C VAL A 2 -0.83 9.80 2.66
N ILE A 3 -1.97 10.30 2.22
CA ILE A 3 -2.96 9.54 1.46
C ILE A 3 -3.02 10.13 0.07
N ALA A 4 -2.93 9.30 -0.96
CA ALA A 4 -3.00 9.70 -2.35
C ALA A 4 -4.12 8.94 -3.07
N ASP A 5 -5.02 9.67 -3.70
CA ASP A 5 -6.04 9.09 -4.57
C ASP A 5 -5.46 8.95 -5.98
N SER A 6 -5.50 7.73 -6.52
CA SER A 6 -5.00 7.45 -7.87
C SER A 6 -5.82 8.12 -8.98
N GLY A 7 -7.00 8.63 -8.67
CA GLY A 7 -7.96 9.14 -9.65
C GLY A 7 -8.73 8.04 -10.38
N GLN A 8 -8.45 6.77 -10.06
CA GLN A 8 -9.17 5.62 -10.60
C GLN A 8 -10.01 4.98 -9.50
N ALA A 9 -11.29 4.74 -9.76
CA ALA A 9 -12.15 4.07 -8.80
C ALA A 9 -11.64 2.67 -8.51
N GLY A 10 -11.64 2.30 -7.24
CA GLY A 10 -11.35 0.92 -6.83
C GLY A 10 -12.37 -0.04 -7.41
N GLN A 11 -11.91 -1.22 -7.82
CA GLN A 11 -12.74 -2.25 -8.44
C GLN A 11 -12.78 -3.48 -7.52
N THR A 12 -13.32 -3.31 -6.32
CA THR A 12 -13.33 -4.33 -5.27
C THR A 12 -13.92 -5.66 -5.75
N LYS A 13 -15.07 -5.62 -6.43
CA LYS A 13 -15.72 -6.83 -6.95
C LYS A 13 -14.83 -7.59 -7.92
N ARG A 14 -14.16 -6.87 -8.82
CA ARG A 14 -13.23 -7.47 -9.78
C ARG A 14 -11.98 -8.01 -9.08
N ALA A 15 -11.45 -7.28 -8.12
CA ALA A 15 -10.28 -7.71 -7.34
C ALA A 15 -10.57 -9.01 -6.58
N VAL A 16 -11.71 -9.09 -5.90
CA VAL A 16 -12.15 -10.31 -5.21
C VAL A 16 -12.29 -11.48 -6.18
N ALA A 17 -12.92 -11.27 -7.34
CA ALA A 17 -13.06 -12.32 -8.37
C ALA A 17 -11.69 -12.79 -8.90
N GLN A 18 -10.74 -11.89 -9.11
CA GLN A 18 -9.38 -12.25 -9.54
C GLN A 18 -8.64 -13.08 -8.49
N VAL A 19 -8.73 -12.71 -7.22
CA VAL A 19 -8.10 -13.47 -6.13
C VAL A 19 -8.75 -14.85 -6.00
N ALA A 20 -10.07 -14.95 -6.11
CA ALA A 20 -10.78 -16.22 -6.11
C ALA A 20 -10.34 -17.14 -7.26
N GLN A 21 -10.17 -16.59 -8.47
CA GLN A 21 -9.67 -17.34 -9.63
C GLN A 21 -8.21 -17.78 -9.41
N LEU A 22 -7.36 -16.89 -8.91
CA LEU A 22 -5.96 -17.22 -8.61
C LEU A 22 -5.87 -18.32 -7.54
N ALA A 23 -6.76 -18.32 -6.55
CA ALA A 23 -6.83 -19.35 -5.52
C ALA A 23 -7.23 -20.72 -6.08
N GLN A 24 -8.03 -20.77 -7.13
CA GLN A 24 -8.33 -22.00 -7.85
C GLN A 24 -7.15 -22.51 -8.66
N ASP A 25 -6.44 -21.62 -9.35
CA ASP A 25 -5.34 -21.96 -10.24
C ASP A 25 -4.04 -22.26 -9.47
N ARG A 26 -3.81 -21.55 -8.35
CA ARG A 26 -2.58 -21.62 -7.54
C ARG A 26 -2.90 -21.57 -6.04
N PRO A 27 -3.59 -22.59 -5.50
CA PRO A 27 -4.08 -22.55 -4.11
C PRO A 27 -2.96 -22.39 -3.08
N ASP A 28 -1.84 -23.10 -3.23
CA ASP A 28 -0.73 -23.05 -2.27
C ASP A 28 -0.06 -21.67 -2.24
N GLN A 29 0.13 -21.05 -3.41
CA GLN A 29 0.70 -19.71 -3.52
C GLN A 29 -0.20 -18.67 -2.85
N VAL A 30 -1.51 -18.72 -3.10
CA VAL A 30 -2.46 -17.78 -2.51
C VAL A 30 -2.53 -17.97 -1.00
N MET A 31 -2.57 -19.20 -0.51
CA MET A 31 -2.56 -19.47 0.94
C MET A 31 -1.31 -18.92 1.63
N LYS A 32 -0.13 -19.12 1.05
CA LYS A 32 1.13 -18.58 1.59
C LYS A 32 1.12 -17.04 1.60
N THR A 33 0.66 -16.44 0.52
CA THR A 33 0.58 -14.97 0.41
C THR A 33 -0.41 -14.40 1.42
N MET A 34 -1.58 -15.01 1.59
CA MET A 34 -2.57 -14.60 2.58
C MET A 34 -2.03 -14.73 4.02
N ALA A 35 -1.32 -15.81 4.32
CA ALA A 35 -0.69 -16.01 5.62
C ALA A 35 0.38 -14.93 5.89
N ALA A 36 1.18 -14.58 4.88
CA ALA A 36 2.19 -13.52 5.00
C ALA A 36 1.55 -12.14 5.23
N ILE A 37 0.43 -11.84 4.57
CA ILE A 37 -0.34 -10.60 4.81
C ILE A 37 -0.88 -10.58 6.24
N GLY A 38 -1.42 -11.68 6.72
CA GLY A 38 -1.89 -11.82 8.09
C GLY A 38 -0.79 -11.55 9.12
N GLU A 39 0.39 -12.13 8.91
CA GLU A 39 1.55 -11.91 9.77
C GLU A 39 2.01 -10.44 9.74
N CYS A 40 2.07 -9.80 8.57
CA CYS A 40 2.34 -8.38 8.45
C CYS A 40 1.37 -7.53 9.28
N THR A 41 0.09 -7.90 9.30
CA THR A 41 -0.94 -7.18 10.05
C THR A 41 -0.71 -7.28 11.56
N ILE A 42 -0.38 -8.46 12.06
CA ILE A 42 -0.09 -8.70 13.48
C ILE A 42 1.15 -7.89 13.91
N GLN A 43 2.21 -7.96 13.12
CA GLN A 43 3.44 -7.23 13.41
C GLN A 43 3.25 -5.71 13.30
N ALA A 44 2.44 -5.24 12.35
CA ALA A 44 2.11 -3.81 12.22
C ALA A 44 1.35 -3.29 13.44
N GLN A 45 0.42 -4.07 13.98
CA GLN A 45 -0.26 -3.72 15.22
C GLN A 45 0.74 -3.54 16.38
N GLN A 46 1.73 -4.41 16.48
CA GLN A 46 2.77 -4.32 17.51
C GLN A 46 3.66 -3.09 17.28
N ALA A 47 4.10 -2.84 16.04
CA ALA A 47 4.89 -1.66 15.69
C ALA A 47 4.16 -0.36 16.04
N ILE A 48 2.86 -0.27 15.78
CA ILE A 48 2.05 0.89 16.15
C ILE A 48 2.03 1.07 17.67
N ARG A 49 1.81 0.00 18.44
CA ARG A 49 1.78 0.06 19.91
C ARG A 49 3.12 0.51 20.51
N GLN A 50 4.22 0.17 19.85
CA GLN A 50 5.57 0.53 20.28
C GLN A 50 6.04 1.88 19.76
N GLY A 51 5.29 2.50 18.84
CA GLY A 51 5.71 3.73 18.17
C GLY A 51 6.86 3.52 17.18
N ASP A 52 7.09 2.29 16.73
CA ASP A 52 8.17 1.96 15.79
C ASP A 52 7.72 2.21 14.34
N LEU A 53 7.89 3.47 13.91
CA LEU A 53 7.51 3.89 12.56
C LEU A 53 8.37 3.23 11.47
N VAL A 54 9.62 2.91 11.77
CA VAL A 54 10.51 2.25 10.79
C VAL A 54 10.03 0.81 10.52
N ALA A 55 9.73 0.07 11.58
CA ALA A 55 9.15 -1.27 11.43
C ALA A 55 7.80 -1.20 10.71
N LEU A 56 6.93 -0.26 11.07
CA LEU A 56 5.63 -0.09 10.42
C LEU A 56 5.79 0.19 8.91
N GLY A 57 6.68 1.10 8.53
CA GLY A 57 6.94 1.41 7.13
C GLY A 57 7.43 0.20 6.34
N ARG A 58 8.34 -0.57 6.92
CA ARG A 58 8.83 -1.82 6.32
C ARG A 58 7.69 -2.83 6.09
N LEU A 59 6.83 -2.99 7.07
CA LEU A 59 5.66 -3.89 6.97
C LEU A 59 4.65 -3.42 5.93
N MET A 60 4.45 -2.11 5.78
CA MET A 60 3.63 -1.56 4.70
C MET A 60 4.20 -1.93 3.33
N THR A 61 5.51 -1.83 3.16
CA THR A 61 6.21 -2.22 1.91
C THR A 61 6.04 -3.70 1.61
N TYR A 62 6.22 -4.58 2.59
CA TYR A 62 6.00 -6.02 2.42
C TYR A 62 4.54 -6.33 2.08
N ASN A 63 3.60 -5.66 2.74
CA ASN A 63 2.18 -5.83 2.45
C ASN A 63 1.86 -5.48 0.99
N HIS A 64 2.39 -4.36 0.48
CA HIS A 64 2.20 -3.98 -0.92
C HIS A 64 2.77 -5.03 -1.88
N TYR A 65 3.94 -5.56 -1.58
CA TYR A 65 4.54 -6.66 -2.36
C TYR A 65 3.62 -7.88 -2.42
N TYR A 66 3.04 -8.30 -1.29
CA TYR A 66 2.12 -9.43 -1.27
C TYR A 66 0.80 -9.13 -1.99
N LEU A 67 0.29 -7.91 -1.89
CA LEU A 67 -0.89 -7.49 -2.66
C LEU A 67 -0.63 -7.52 -4.16
N ASN A 68 0.57 -7.18 -4.60
CA ASN A 68 0.99 -7.36 -5.99
C ASN A 68 0.98 -8.83 -6.42
N GLN A 69 1.42 -9.74 -5.55
CA GLN A 69 1.34 -11.18 -5.82
C GLN A 69 -0.09 -11.69 -5.97
N LEU A 70 -1.04 -11.09 -5.27
CA LEU A 70 -2.47 -11.35 -5.44
C LEU A 70 -3.07 -10.65 -6.66
N LYS A 71 -2.27 -9.85 -7.38
CA LYS A 71 -2.67 -9.11 -8.59
C LYS A 71 -3.80 -8.10 -8.35
N VAL A 72 -3.83 -7.50 -7.18
CA VAL A 72 -4.80 -6.44 -6.83
C VAL A 72 -4.21 -5.03 -6.91
N SER A 73 -2.94 -4.88 -7.29
CA SER A 73 -2.36 -3.59 -7.64
C SER A 73 -2.45 -3.33 -9.15
N THR A 74 -2.11 -2.12 -9.55
CA THR A 74 -2.02 -1.69 -10.95
C THR A 74 -0.68 -1.01 -11.19
N PRO A 75 -0.20 -0.88 -12.45
CA PRO A 75 1.01 -0.11 -12.74
C PRO A 75 0.94 1.34 -12.24
N GLU A 76 -0.24 1.96 -12.28
CA GLU A 76 -0.47 3.32 -11.81
C GLU A 76 -0.30 3.41 -10.28
N LEU A 77 -0.89 2.48 -9.53
CA LEU A 77 -0.71 2.40 -8.07
C LEU A 77 0.75 2.12 -7.71
N ASP A 78 1.40 1.21 -8.41
CA ASP A 78 2.81 0.88 -8.18
C ASP A 78 3.72 2.07 -8.44
N SER A 79 3.44 2.89 -9.46
CA SER A 79 4.16 4.14 -9.73
C SER A 79 4.04 5.14 -8.58
N ILE A 80 2.84 5.31 -8.04
CA ILE A 80 2.59 6.20 -6.90
C ILE A 80 3.33 5.69 -5.66
N VAL A 81 3.25 4.39 -5.37
CA VAL A 81 3.98 3.76 -4.25
C VAL A 81 5.49 3.98 -4.40
N LYS A 82 6.04 3.70 -5.57
CA LYS A 82 7.47 3.88 -5.84
C LYS A 82 7.91 5.32 -5.66
N SER A 83 7.11 6.29 -6.13
CA SER A 83 7.42 7.71 -5.98
C SER A 83 7.50 8.13 -4.52
N ALA A 84 6.62 7.59 -3.67
CA ALA A 84 6.65 7.83 -2.24
C ALA A 84 7.95 7.33 -1.59
N TRP A 85 8.41 6.13 -1.95
CA TRP A 85 9.68 5.59 -1.45
C TRP A 85 10.87 6.45 -1.88
N LEU A 86 10.92 6.83 -3.15
CA LEU A 86 12.00 7.68 -3.69
C LEU A 86 12.01 9.06 -3.04
N ALA A 87 10.88 9.56 -2.57
CA ALA A 87 10.76 10.81 -1.83
C ALA A 87 11.03 10.66 -0.31
N GLY A 88 11.43 9.48 0.15
CA GLY A 88 11.86 9.23 1.54
C GLY A 88 10.78 8.70 2.46
N ALA A 89 9.66 8.20 1.95
CA ALA A 89 8.67 7.51 2.80
C ALA A 89 9.30 6.27 3.45
N LEU A 90 8.98 6.02 4.71
CA LEU A 90 9.40 4.82 5.44
C LEU A 90 8.75 3.55 4.85
N GLY A 91 7.60 3.71 4.23
CA GLY A 91 6.87 2.67 3.54
C GLY A 91 5.65 3.24 2.84
N ALA A 92 5.15 2.53 1.85
CA ALA A 92 3.94 2.90 1.12
C ALA A 92 3.24 1.65 0.60
N LYS A 93 1.92 1.72 0.46
CA LYS A 93 1.11 0.61 -0.03
C LYS A 93 -0.23 1.10 -0.58
N LEU A 94 -0.80 0.31 -1.47
CA LEU A 94 -2.20 0.49 -1.82
C LEU A 94 -3.11 0.24 -0.61
N THR A 95 -4.28 0.87 -0.59
CA THR A 95 -5.31 0.66 0.42
C THR A 95 -6.69 0.62 -0.22
N GLY A 96 -7.60 -0.12 0.41
CA GLY A 96 -8.93 -0.39 -0.12
C GLY A 96 -8.99 -1.70 -0.90
N GLY A 97 -9.98 -1.82 -1.78
CA GLY A 97 -10.26 -3.07 -2.52
C GLY A 97 -9.25 -3.42 -3.61
N GLY A 98 -8.39 -2.50 -4.01
CA GLY A 98 -7.42 -2.71 -5.10
C GLY A 98 -7.97 -2.41 -6.49
N LEU A 99 -7.12 -2.59 -7.50
CA LEU A 99 -7.38 -2.28 -8.91
C LEU A 99 -7.80 -0.80 -9.14
N GLY A 100 -7.26 0.09 -8.35
CA GLY A 100 -7.58 1.50 -8.24
C GLY A 100 -7.67 1.92 -6.78
N GLY A 101 -8.22 3.09 -6.50
CA GLY A 101 -8.38 3.62 -5.15
C GLY A 101 -7.15 4.41 -4.69
N CYS A 102 -6.74 4.22 -3.46
CA CYS A 102 -5.74 5.05 -2.81
C CYS A 102 -4.44 4.31 -2.50
N VAL A 103 -3.40 5.11 -2.33
CA VAL A 103 -2.10 4.72 -1.76
C VAL A 103 -1.91 5.45 -0.45
N ILE A 104 -1.40 4.78 0.56
CA ILE A 104 -0.95 5.40 1.81
C ILE A 104 0.56 5.32 1.91
N ALA A 105 1.20 6.40 2.37
CA ALA A 105 2.63 6.49 2.59
C ALA A 105 2.94 7.02 3.98
N LEU A 106 3.94 6.45 4.64
CA LEU A 106 4.34 6.81 5.98
C LEU A 106 5.57 7.71 5.94
N ALA A 107 5.41 8.96 6.34
CA ALA A 107 6.52 9.90 6.55
C ALA A 107 7.10 9.73 7.95
N SER A 108 8.41 9.88 8.10
CA SER A 108 9.05 9.87 9.43
C SER A 108 8.78 11.15 10.20
N GLN A 109 8.58 12.27 9.49
CA GLN A 109 8.34 13.60 10.05
C GLN A 109 7.34 14.37 9.19
N ALA A 110 6.61 15.31 9.81
CA ALA A 110 5.63 16.14 9.12
C ALA A 110 6.23 16.93 7.93
N GLN A 111 7.48 17.36 8.04
CA GLN A 111 8.19 18.09 6.99
C GLN A 111 8.40 17.27 5.72
N GLN A 112 8.57 15.96 5.83
CA GLN A 112 8.72 15.07 4.69
C GLN A 112 7.38 14.77 3.98
N ALA A 113 6.26 14.92 4.69
CA ALA A 113 4.96 14.61 4.16
C ALA A 113 4.63 15.42 2.90
N GLU A 114 5.02 16.70 2.85
CA GLU A 114 4.78 17.52 1.66
C GLU A 114 5.61 17.06 0.45
N ALA A 115 6.88 16.74 0.64
CA ALA A 115 7.73 16.22 -0.43
C ALA A 115 7.20 14.89 -0.98
N ILE A 116 6.78 14.00 -0.09
CA ILE A 116 6.15 12.71 -0.47
C ILE A 116 4.85 12.96 -1.22
N SER A 117 3.99 13.83 -0.71
CA SER A 117 2.72 14.21 -1.32
C SER A 117 2.93 14.77 -2.75
N GLN A 118 3.90 15.66 -2.91
CA GLN A 118 4.24 16.23 -4.22
C GLN A 118 4.76 15.16 -5.19
N ALA A 119 5.63 14.26 -4.75
CA ALA A 119 6.13 13.17 -5.56
C ALA A 119 5.00 12.24 -6.02
N MET A 120 4.07 11.91 -5.12
CA MET A 120 2.92 11.08 -5.46
C MET A 120 2.00 11.75 -6.49
N ARG A 121 1.78 13.07 -6.38
CA ARG A 121 1.02 13.83 -7.40
C ARG A 121 1.75 13.82 -8.75
N GLN A 122 3.04 14.02 -8.77
CA GLN A 122 3.86 13.96 -10.01
C GLN A 122 3.84 12.58 -10.66
N ALA A 123 3.65 11.53 -9.87
CA ALA A 123 3.53 10.15 -10.36
C ALA A 123 2.11 9.79 -10.82
N GLY A 124 1.15 10.72 -10.77
CA GLY A 124 -0.19 10.54 -11.30
C GLY A 124 -1.32 10.56 -10.28
N ALA A 125 -1.05 10.74 -8.99
CA ALA A 125 -2.12 10.91 -8.00
C ALA A 125 -2.92 12.19 -8.28
N GLY A 126 -4.24 12.08 -8.27
CA GLY A 126 -5.14 13.21 -8.52
C GLY A 126 -5.28 14.13 -7.32
N ARG A 127 -5.32 13.56 -6.11
CA ARG A 127 -5.42 14.30 -4.84
C ARG A 127 -4.55 13.65 -3.79
N THR A 128 -4.08 14.46 -2.85
CA THR A 128 -3.33 13.99 -1.69
C THR A 128 -3.81 14.70 -0.42
N TRP A 129 -3.75 13.99 0.68
CA TRP A 129 -4.03 14.52 2.02
C TRP A 129 -2.91 14.09 2.96
N THR A 130 -2.64 14.89 3.96
CA THR A 130 -1.74 14.57 5.04
C THR A 130 -2.49 14.53 6.36
N MET A 131 -2.15 13.59 7.22
CA MET A 131 -2.72 13.49 8.56
C MET A 131 -1.67 13.00 9.56
N ALA A 132 -1.77 13.48 10.79
CA ALA A 132 -1.00 12.94 11.90
C ALA A 132 -1.55 11.57 12.32
N ILE A 133 -0.66 10.73 12.82
CA ILE A 133 -1.00 9.45 13.41
C ILE A 133 -0.49 9.36 14.83
#